data_a70be4a714363e8b96d833ca927e6e89
#
_entry.id   a70be4a714363e8b96d833ca927e6e89
#
_cell.length_a   1.000
_cell.length_b   1.000
_cell.length_c   1.000
_cell.angle_alpha   90.00
_cell.angle_beta   90.00
_cell.angle_gamma   90.00
#
_symmetry.space_group_name_H-M   'P 1'
#
loop_
_entity.id
_entity.type
_entity.pdbx_description
1 polymer ?
#
loop_
_entity_poly.entity_id
_entity_poly.type
_entity_poly.pdbx_seq_one_letter_code
_entity_poly.pdbx_strand_id
1 'polypeptide(L)'
;MNFFVIGVNHKTAPVEVRELFAIPEAKLPDALRQLTEISGVEEGMIVSTCNRVEIIASGRNGSCDLRGFVRKYYGFDADQYQPYLFEHRGKEAVRHLFRVASSLDSMVVGEPQILGQVKEAYAVARAVGAVQSQLDTLLTRSFAVAKKVRSETAVASSSVSVASVAVELAQKIFGDLKGKVVCLVGAGKMCELAARHLLAHGAGKIYVANRTFERAVALARKFNGEPLPFEKLYDTVEKADIIISSTGAPHAIFRKEHGEHFLKVRKNRPMFFIDIAVPRDIDPKLNDLDGIFVYDIDDLQQVVSSHLGDRKREADRAEALVADEVERFESRLQTANVVPTIVSLQEHLETVRQAEIDRLRGRLGELSPEQEMAVEALTKGIINKIMHTPITTLKTAAREREATTVIDLVRRLFNLQREEDRKAKQAVATAVGADDPKSDNTSEG
;
A
#
# COMPACT_ATOMS: atom_id res chain seq x y z
N MET A 1 -14.54 11.21 -2.43
CA MET A 1 -13.23 10.54 -2.41
C MET A 1 -13.09 9.66 -3.65
N ASN A 2 -12.02 9.83 -4.37
CA ASN A 2 -11.78 9.17 -5.66
C ASN A 2 -10.73 8.05 -5.50
N PHE A 3 -10.84 7.26 -4.42
CA PHE A 3 -9.96 6.12 -4.17
C PHE A 3 -10.67 4.82 -4.50
N PHE A 4 -9.94 3.90 -5.08
CA PHE A 4 -10.41 2.61 -5.54
C PHE A 4 -9.41 1.53 -5.16
N VAL A 5 -9.92 0.37 -4.78
CA VAL A 5 -9.14 -0.83 -4.53
C VAL A 5 -9.83 -2.00 -5.20
N ILE A 6 -9.08 -2.82 -5.94
CA ILE A 6 -9.50 -4.13 -6.40
C ILE A 6 -8.41 -5.14 -6.04
N GLY A 7 -8.79 -6.34 -5.70
CA GLY A 7 -7.80 -7.36 -5.40
C GLY A 7 -8.37 -8.70 -4.97
N VAL A 8 -7.44 -9.60 -4.69
CA VAL A 8 -7.67 -10.89 -4.05
C VAL A 8 -6.86 -10.97 -2.77
N ASN A 9 -7.40 -11.62 -1.75
CA ASN A 9 -6.67 -11.88 -0.51
C ASN A 9 -7.03 -13.26 0.06
N HIS A 10 -6.34 -13.65 1.13
CA HIS A 10 -6.54 -14.92 1.82
C HIS A 10 -7.98 -15.20 2.32
N LYS A 11 -8.83 -14.15 2.44
CA LYS A 11 -10.25 -14.30 2.83
C LYS A 11 -11.16 -14.55 1.63
N THR A 12 -10.80 -14.01 0.48
CA THR A 12 -11.64 -14.04 -0.72
C THR A 12 -11.21 -15.11 -1.71
N ALA A 13 -9.94 -15.54 -1.68
CA ALA A 13 -9.35 -16.42 -2.68
C ALA A 13 -8.40 -17.45 -2.05
N PRO A 14 -8.53 -18.74 -2.42
CA PRO A 14 -7.57 -19.78 -2.03
C PRO A 14 -6.21 -19.52 -2.73
N VAL A 15 -5.17 -20.23 -2.27
CA VAL A 15 -3.80 -19.99 -2.74
C VAL A 15 -3.67 -20.17 -4.26
N GLU A 16 -4.35 -21.14 -4.85
CA GLU A 16 -4.33 -21.42 -6.30
C GLU A 16 -4.78 -20.22 -7.14
N VAL A 17 -5.77 -19.49 -6.65
CA VAL A 17 -6.26 -18.27 -7.33
C VAL A 17 -5.32 -17.10 -7.08
N ARG A 18 -4.81 -16.95 -5.85
CA ARG A 18 -3.84 -15.88 -5.53
C ARG A 18 -2.55 -15.99 -6.32
N GLU A 19 -2.08 -17.21 -6.61
CA GLU A 19 -0.93 -17.49 -7.48
C GLU A 19 -1.08 -16.90 -8.88
N LEU A 20 -2.29 -16.94 -9.47
CA LEU A 20 -2.57 -16.40 -10.79
C LEU A 20 -2.46 -14.87 -10.82
N PHE A 21 -2.75 -14.22 -9.71
CA PHE A 21 -2.67 -12.76 -9.56
C PHE A 21 -1.30 -12.27 -9.08
N ALA A 22 -0.43 -13.14 -8.59
CA ALA A 22 0.85 -12.75 -8.02
C ALA A 22 1.74 -12.04 -9.05
N ILE A 23 2.23 -10.85 -8.69
CA ILE A 23 3.15 -10.07 -9.50
C ILE A 23 4.54 -10.14 -8.87
N PRO A 24 5.53 -10.77 -9.53
CA PRO A 24 6.90 -10.79 -9.04
C PRO A 24 7.47 -9.37 -8.89
N GLU A 25 8.31 -9.15 -7.89
CA GLU A 25 8.92 -7.85 -7.58
C GLU A 25 9.57 -7.19 -8.81
N ALA A 26 10.28 -7.98 -9.62
CA ALA A 26 10.93 -7.49 -10.84
C ALA A 26 9.95 -6.96 -11.91
N LYS A 27 8.68 -7.38 -11.89
CA LYS A 27 7.64 -6.94 -12.84
C LYS A 27 6.78 -5.80 -12.31
N LEU A 28 6.87 -5.46 -11.02
CA LEU A 28 6.06 -4.38 -10.42
C LEU A 28 6.23 -3.02 -11.11
N PRO A 29 7.44 -2.57 -11.50
CA PRO A 29 7.59 -1.30 -12.20
C PRO A 29 6.82 -1.24 -13.52
N ASP A 30 6.82 -2.32 -14.31
CA ASP A 30 6.09 -2.38 -15.58
C ASP A 30 4.59 -2.48 -15.37
N ALA A 31 4.13 -3.25 -14.39
CA ALA A 31 2.73 -3.32 -14.01
C ALA A 31 2.18 -1.95 -13.58
N LEU A 32 2.96 -1.18 -12.82
CA LEU A 32 2.59 0.17 -12.38
C LEU A 32 2.48 1.16 -13.53
N ARG A 33 3.39 1.11 -14.54
CA ARG A 33 3.28 1.93 -15.74
C ARG A 33 2.00 1.60 -16.51
N GLN A 34 1.70 0.31 -16.72
CA GLN A 34 0.47 -0.13 -17.37
C GLN A 34 -0.79 0.28 -16.58
N LEU A 35 -0.73 0.29 -15.25
CA LEU A 35 -1.83 0.74 -14.41
C LEU A 35 -2.14 2.23 -14.63
N THR A 36 -1.12 3.08 -14.71
CA THR A 36 -1.32 4.53 -14.94
C THR A 36 -1.77 4.88 -16.36
N GLU A 37 -1.71 3.93 -17.32
CA GLU A 37 -2.28 4.07 -18.66
C GLU A 37 -3.78 3.72 -18.74
N ILE A 38 -4.34 3.14 -17.69
CA ILE A 38 -5.76 2.73 -17.65
C ILE A 38 -6.66 3.96 -17.55
N SER A 39 -7.76 3.91 -18.27
CA SER A 39 -8.76 4.99 -18.29
C SER A 39 -9.26 5.32 -16.87
N GLY A 40 -9.17 6.59 -16.52
CA GLY A 40 -9.62 7.11 -15.22
C GLY A 40 -8.62 6.95 -14.10
N VAL A 41 -7.50 6.26 -14.26
CA VAL A 41 -6.42 6.17 -13.25
C VAL A 41 -5.52 7.39 -13.35
N GLU A 42 -5.36 8.11 -12.24
CA GLU A 42 -4.41 9.23 -12.10
C GLU A 42 -3.16 8.80 -11.34
N GLU A 43 -3.33 8.01 -10.31
CA GLU A 43 -2.25 7.49 -9.48
C GLU A 43 -2.53 6.02 -9.14
N GLY A 44 -1.48 5.22 -8.98
CA GLY A 44 -1.63 3.80 -8.70
C GLY A 44 -0.51 3.21 -7.83
N MET A 45 -0.88 2.22 -7.02
CA MET A 45 0.04 1.39 -6.25
C MET A 45 -0.43 -0.07 -6.30
N ILE A 46 0.51 -1.00 -6.32
CA ILE A 46 0.23 -2.44 -6.30
C ILE A 46 0.93 -3.05 -5.09
N VAL A 47 0.16 -3.72 -4.24
CA VAL A 47 0.67 -4.57 -3.15
C VAL A 47 0.55 -6.02 -3.59
N SER A 48 1.67 -6.71 -3.77
CA SER A 48 1.71 -8.13 -4.13
C SER A 48 2.53 -8.88 -3.08
N THR A 49 1.86 -9.76 -2.33
CA THR A 49 2.45 -10.56 -1.24
C THR A 49 1.94 -12.01 -1.33
N CYS A 50 2.38 -12.89 -0.46
CA CYS A 50 1.84 -14.26 -0.39
C CYS A 50 0.35 -14.31 -0.02
N ASN A 51 -0.18 -13.28 0.68
CA ASN A 51 -1.53 -13.28 1.23
C ASN A 51 -2.50 -12.37 0.49
N ARG A 52 -2.02 -11.49 -0.37
CA ARG A 52 -2.86 -10.54 -1.13
C ARG A 52 -2.18 -9.99 -2.37
N VAL A 53 -2.99 -9.75 -3.36
CA VAL A 53 -2.63 -8.87 -4.47
C VAL A 53 -3.71 -7.79 -4.56
N GLU A 54 -3.32 -6.55 -4.32
CA GLU A 54 -4.24 -5.42 -4.27
C GLU A 54 -3.73 -4.28 -5.16
N ILE A 55 -4.61 -3.77 -5.98
CA ILE A 55 -4.37 -2.64 -6.87
C ILE A 55 -5.14 -1.47 -6.27
N ILE A 56 -4.41 -0.46 -5.83
CA ILE A 56 -4.93 0.76 -5.21
C ILE A 56 -4.73 1.90 -6.21
N ALA A 57 -5.78 2.68 -6.45
CA ALA A 57 -5.69 3.80 -7.36
C ALA A 57 -6.46 5.03 -6.86
N SER A 58 -6.04 6.22 -7.31
CA SER A 58 -6.90 7.39 -7.33
C SER A 58 -7.38 7.64 -8.77
N GLY A 59 -8.62 8.12 -8.89
CA GLY A 59 -9.24 8.29 -10.19
C GLY A 59 -9.85 9.68 -10.41
N ARG A 60 -9.98 10.07 -11.67
CA ARG A 60 -10.59 11.33 -12.07
C ARG A 60 -12.12 11.20 -12.10
N ASN A 61 -12.84 12.22 -11.61
CA ASN A 61 -14.30 12.29 -11.68
C ASN A 61 -15.05 11.08 -11.08
N GLY A 62 -14.44 10.37 -10.11
CA GLY A 62 -15.09 9.23 -9.43
C GLY A 62 -15.16 7.95 -10.24
N SER A 63 -14.44 7.83 -11.35
CA SER A 63 -14.34 6.62 -12.15
C SER A 63 -12.89 6.14 -12.30
N CYS A 64 -12.72 4.82 -12.32
CA CYS A 64 -11.42 4.16 -12.50
C CYS A 64 -11.69 2.72 -12.97
N ASP A 65 -11.18 2.35 -14.14
CA ASP A 65 -11.39 1.01 -14.72
C ASP A 65 -10.32 0.00 -14.27
N LEU A 66 -10.31 -0.32 -12.97
CA LEU A 66 -9.36 -1.31 -12.44
C LEU A 66 -9.63 -2.74 -12.98
N ARG A 67 -10.86 -3.06 -13.37
CA ARG A 67 -11.15 -4.34 -14.05
C ARG A 67 -10.50 -4.38 -15.44
N GLY A 68 -10.49 -3.25 -16.15
CA GLY A 68 -9.74 -3.12 -17.39
C GLY A 68 -8.25 -3.36 -17.22
N PHE A 69 -7.67 -2.91 -16.11
CA PHE A 69 -6.28 -3.25 -15.78
C PHE A 69 -6.10 -4.76 -15.58
N VAL A 70 -6.96 -5.42 -14.79
CA VAL A 70 -6.88 -6.87 -14.56
C VAL A 70 -6.94 -7.61 -15.88
N ARG A 71 -7.88 -7.26 -16.76
CA ARG A 71 -8.00 -7.87 -18.09
C ARG A 71 -6.78 -7.64 -18.97
N LYS A 72 -6.27 -6.41 -19.03
CA LYS A 72 -5.11 -6.04 -19.86
C LYS A 72 -3.83 -6.70 -19.39
N TYR A 73 -3.59 -6.68 -18.09
CA TYR A 73 -2.31 -7.13 -17.52
C TYR A 73 -2.21 -8.65 -17.41
N TYR A 74 -3.26 -9.30 -16.92
CA TYR A 74 -3.23 -10.76 -16.71
C TYR A 74 -3.69 -11.56 -17.93
N GLY A 75 -4.35 -10.95 -18.90
CA GLY A 75 -4.81 -11.61 -20.11
C GLY A 75 -6.03 -12.51 -19.92
N PHE A 76 -6.71 -12.44 -18.77
CA PHE A 76 -7.95 -13.17 -18.51
C PHE A 76 -9.09 -12.21 -18.13
N ASP A 77 -10.33 -12.68 -18.29
CA ASP A 77 -11.48 -11.86 -17.93
C ASP A 77 -11.65 -11.79 -16.41
N ALA A 78 -11.71 -10.55 -15.88
CA ALA A 78 -11.97 -10.32 -14.47
C ALA A 78 -13.28 -10.94 -13.97
N ASP A 79 -14.27 -11.08 -14.87
CA ASP A 79 -15.58 -11.66 -14.55
C ASP A 79 -15.48 -13.16 -14.24
N GLN A 80 -14.52 -13.88 -14.81
CA GLN A 80 -14.24 -15.28 -14.51
C GLN A 80 -13.83 -15.48 -13.04
N TYR A 81 -13.18 -14.48 -12.45
CA TYR A 81 -12.69 -14.52 -11.06
C TYR A 81 -13.53 -13.65 -10.11
N GLN A 82 -14.70 -13.18 -10.57
CA GLN A 82 -15.62 -12.34 -9.78
C GLN A 82 -15.87 -12.83 -8.35
N PRO A 83 -16.05 -14.13 -8.08
CA PRO A 83 -16.29 -14.62 -6.72
C PRO A 83 -15.12 -14.38 -5.76
N TYR A 84 -13.90 -14.21 -6.29
CA TYR A 84 -12.66 -14.06 -5.52
C TYR A 84 -12.18 -12.62 -5.43
N LEU A 85 -12.64 -11.75 -6.36
CA LEU A 85 -12.27 -10.35 -6.40
C LEU A 85 -13.13 -9.54 -5.43
N PHE A 86 -12.50 -8.73 -4.61
CA PHE A 86 -13.19 -7.68 -3.87
C PHE A 86 -12.90 -6.32 -4.49
N GLU A 87 -13.84 -5.41 -4.33
CA GLU A 87 -13.71 -4.02 -4.74
C GLU A 87 -14.17 -3.09 -3.63
N HIS A 88 -13.38 -2.05 -3.38
CA HIS A 88 -13.74 -0.97 -2.46
C HIS A 88 -13.60 0.37 -3.15
N ARG A 89 -14.50 1.31 -2.82
CA ARG A 89 -14.52 2.66 -3.41
C ARG A 89 -14.70 3.72 -2.32
N GLY A 90 -14.12 4.89 -2.56
CA GLY A 90 -14.29 6.04 -1.69
C GLY A 90 -13.87 5.76 -0.24
N LYS A 91 -14.79 5.92 0.71
CA LYS A 91 -14.57 5.72 2.13
C LYS A 91 -14.18 4.29 2.50
N GLU A 92 -14.79 3.31 1.85
CA GLU A 92 -14.47 1.90 2.09
C GLU A 92 -13.07 1.53 1.58
N ALA A 93 -12.58 2.13 0.48
CA ALA A 93 -11.20 1.96 0.03
C ALA A 93 -10.19 2.52 1.06
N VAL A 94 -10.48 3.69 1.62
CA VAL A 94 -9.67 4.30 2.70
C VAL A 94 -9.67 3.41 3.94
N ARG A 95 -10.86 2.96 4.38
CA ARG A 95 -11.01 2.06 5.53
C ARG A 95 -10.21 0.78 5.34
N HIS A 96 -10.35 0.14 4.16
CA HIS A 96 -9.62 -1.06 3.82
C HIS A 96 -8.11 -0.86 3.94
N LEU A 97 -7.57 0.19 3.34
CA LEU A 97 -6.13 0.46 3.37
C LEU A 97 -5.62 0.74 4.81
N PHE A 98 -6.41 1.46 5.63
CA PHE A 98 -6.04 1.68 7.04
C PHE A 98 -6.04 0.37 7.83
N ARG A 99 -7.01 -0.52 7.59
CA ARG A 99 -7.07 -1.87 8.19
C ARG A 99 -5.89 -2.74 7.77
N VAL A 100 -5.57 -2.76 6.47
CA VAL A 100 -4.41 -3.50 5.93
C VAL A 100 -3.11 -2.99 6.55
N ALA A 101 -2.86 -1.68 6.52
CA ALA A 101 -1.65 -1.09 7.09
C ALA A 101 -1.53 -1.33 8.61
N SER A 102 -2.68 -1.39 9.32
CA SER A 102 -2.76 -1.66 10.76
C SER A 102 -2.72 -3.16 11.12
N SER A 103 -2.56 -4.04 10.12
CA SER A 103 -2.55 -5.51 10.27
C SER A 103 -3.87 -6.09 10.82
N LEU A 104 -5.00 -5.37 10.66
CA LEU A 104 -6.33 -5.85 11.05
C LEU A 104 -6.97 -6.73 9.97
N ASP A 105 -6.48 -6.62 8.75
CA ASP A 105 -6.88 -7.47 7.63
C ASP A 105 -5.78 -8.46 7.22
N SER A 106 -4.87 -8.79 8.11
CA SER A 106 -3.83 -9.79 7.89
C SER A 106 -4.32 -11.17 8.32
N MET A 107 -3.67 -12.22 7.81
CA MET A 107 -3.88 -13.61 8.25
C MET A 107 -3.77 -13.72 9.78
N VAL A 108 -2.74 -13.12 10.30
CA VAL A 108 -2.51 -12.98 11.74
C VAL A 108 -2.73 -11.54 12.11
N VAL A 109 -3.83 -11.26 12.79
CA VAL A 109 -4.15 -9.90 13.24
C VAL A 109 -3.02 -9.37 14.12
N GLY A 110 -2.48 -8.21 13.76
CA GLY A 110 -1.38 -7.57 14.45
C GLY A 110 0.03 -7.93 13.95
N GLU A 111 0.17 -8.78 12.93
CA GLU A 111 1.47 -9.15 12.36
C GLU A 111 2.21 -7.91 11.81
N PRO A 112 3.47 -7.66 12.20
CA PRO A 112 4.17 -6.42 11.82
C PRO A 112 4.58 -6.35 10.35
N GLN A 113 4.56 -7.46 9.61
CA GLN A 113 5.15 -7.57 8.28
C GLN A 113 4.39 -6.79 7.21
N ILE A 114 3.05 -6.83 7.22
CA ILE A 114 2.24 -6.19 6.18
C ILE A 114 2.49 -4.68 6.07
N LEU A 115 2.71 -3.98 7.18
CA LEU A 115 3.05 -2.56 7.13
C LEU A 115 4.37 -2.31 6.40
N GLY A 116 5.37 -3.19 6.59
CA GLY A 116 6.63 -3.16 5.85
C GLY A 116 6.41 -3.36 4.35
N GLN A 117 5.60 -4.35 3.97
CA GLN A 117 5.28 -4.65 2.57
C GLN A 117 4.51 -3.52 1.88
N VAL A 118 3.54 -2.89 2.57
CA VAL A 118 2.83 -1.70 2.03
C VAL A 118 3.79 -0.52 1.84
N LYS A 119 4.76 -0.31 2.75
CA LYS A 119 5.79 0.73 2.57
C LYS A 119 6.75 0.43 1.44
N GLU A 120 7.13 -0.82 1.24
CA GLU A 120 7.96 -1.26 0.11
C GLU A 120 7.23 -1.05 -1.22
N ALA A 121 5.95 -1.45 -1.32
CA ALA A 121 5.09 -1.19 -2.48
C ALA A 121 4.95 0.31 -2.79
N TYR A 122 4.75 1.13 -1.76
CA TYR A 122 4.70 2.59 -1.89
C TYR A 122 6.03 3.17 -2.40
N ALA A 123 7.16 2.69 -1.90
CA ALA A 123 8.48 3.15 -2.37
C ALA A 123 8.71 2.83 -3.85
N VAL A 124 8.31 1.62 -4.30
CA VAL A 124 8.38 1.24 -5.73
C VAL A 124 7.47 2.11 -6.57
N ALA A 125 6.22 2.33 -6.16
CA ALA A 125 5.26 3.15 -6.90
C ALA A 125 5.70 4.61 -7.00
N ARG A 126 6.31 5.18 -5.94
CA ARG A 126 6.93 6.52 -5.99
C ARG A 126 8.12 6.58 -6.94
N ALA A 127 8.99 5.58 -6.92
CA ALA A 127 10.18 5.54 -7.76
C ALA A 127 9.85 5.54 -9.26
N VAL A 128 8.73 4.95 -9.66
CA VAL A 128 8.25 4.97 -11.06
C VAL A 128 7.33 6.16 -11.39
N GLY A 129 7.06 7.05 -10.42
CA GLY A 129 6.19 8.21 -10.61
C GLY A 129 4.70 7.90 -10.64
N ALA A 130 4.30 6.68 -10.23
CA ALA A 130 2.89 6.26 -10.22
C ALA A 130 2.10 6.80 -9.02
N VAL A 131 2.76 7.32 -7.98
CA VAL A 131 2.15 7.96 -6.81
C VAL A 131 2.49 9.44 -6.82
N GLN A 132 1.47 10.29 -6.68
CA GLN A 132 1.56 11.73 -6.57
C GLN A 132 0.88 12.21 -5.27
N SER A 133 0.15 13.32 -5.30
CA SER A 133 -0.34 13.99 -4.10
C SER A 133 -1.49 13.26 -3.38
N GLN A 134 -2.42 12.65 -4.12
CA GLN A 134 -3.62 12.05 -3.52
C GLN A 134 -3.30 10.74 -2.81
N LEU A 135 -2.65 9.79 -3.52
CA LEU A 135 -2.22 8.53 -2.91
C LEU A 135 -1.12 8.73 -1.87
N ASP A 136 -0.20 9.70 -2.08
CA ASP A 136 0.81 10.05 -1.06
C ASP A 136 0.15 10.46 0.26
N THR A 137 -0.87 11.32 0.19
CA THR A 137 -1.63 11.76 1.37
C THR A 137 -2.34 10.60 2.06
N LEU A 138 -2.98 9.70 1.29
CA LEU A 138 -3.68 8.53 1.82
C LEU A 138 -2.70 7.54 2.48
N LEU A 139 -1.59 7.23 1.79
CA LEU A 139 -0.61 6.24 2.23
C LEU A 139 0.16 6.71 3.46
N THR A 140 0.63 7.97 3.47
CA THR A 140 1.29 8.54 4.64
C THR A 140 0.37 8.58 5.85
N ARG A 141 -0.93 8.89 5.65
CA ARG A 141 -1.92 8.79 6.72
C ARG A 141 -2.13 7.36 7.18
N SER A 142 -2.19 6.38 6.27
CA SER A 142 -2.33 4.97 6.64
C SER A 142 -1.17 4.49 7.52
N PHE A 143 0.06 4.94 7.27
CA PHE A 143 1.23 4.63 8.10
C PHE A 143 1.13 5.27 9.49
N ALA A 144 0.60 6.50 9.59
CA ALA A 144 0.36 7.15 10.87
C ALA A 144 -0.72 6.44 11.68
N VAL A 145 -1.82 6.02 11.04
CA VAL A 145 -2.90 5.23 11.65
C VAL A 145 -2.36 3.89 12.15
N ALA A 146 -1.59 3.17 11.35
CA ALA A 146 -0.97 1.92 11.74
C ALA A 146 -0.06 2.08 12.96
N LYS A 147 0.72 3.17 13.03
CA LYS A 147 1.55 3.49 14.20
C LYS A 147 0.68 3.75 15.44
N LYS A 148 -0.41 4.51 15.29
CA LYS A 148 -1.34 4.82 16.36
C LYS A 148 -2.01 3.56 16.92
N VAL A 149 -2.55 2.71 16.05
CA VAL A 149 -3.16 1.42 16.44
C VAL A 149 -2.17 0.57 17.24
N ARG A 150 -0.92 0.45 16.79
CA ARG A 150 0.11 -0.31 17.50
C ARG A 150 0.51 0.28 18.84
N SER A 151 0.43 1.59 19.03
CA SER A 151 0.79 2.25 20.30
C SER A 151 -0.36 2.29 21.30
N GLU A 152 -1.62 2.29 20.83
CA GLU A 152 -2.81 2.45 21.67
C GLU A 152 -3.56 1.13 21.93
N THR A 153 -3.16 0.03 21.27
CA THR A 153 -3.75 -1.30 21.46
C THR A 153 -2.68 -2.38 21.61
N ALA A 154 -3.04 -3.49 22.25
CA ALA A 154 -2.17 -4.66 22.38
C ALA A 154 -2.21 -5.57 21.13
N VAL A 155 -2.82 -5.14 20.02
CA VAL A 155 -3.01 -5.95 18.81
C VAL A 155 -1.69 -6.49 18.25
N ALA A 156 -0.60 -5.71 18.36
CA ALA A 156 0.72 -6.08 17.85
C ALA A 156 1.55 -6.94 18.85
N SER A 157 1.23 -6.91 20.13
CA SER A 157 2.00 -7.62 21.18
C SER A 157 1.61 -9.10 21.33
N SER A 158 0.44 -9.48 20.82
CA SER A 158 -0.15 -10.81 20.97
C SER A 158 -0.07 -11.66 19.70
N SER A 159 0.74 -11.27 18.70
CA SER A 159 0.77 -11.98 17.42
C SER A 159 1.46 -13.34 17.55
N VAL A 160 0.68 -14.43 17.47
CA VAL A 160 1.23 -15.74 17.09
C VAL A 160 1.65 -15.59 15.63
N SER A 161 2.92 -15.67 15.33
CA SER A 161 3.39 -15.57 13.95
C SER A 161 3.22 -16.91 13.24
N VAL A 162 3.08 -16.89 11.91
CA VAL A 162 3.17 -18.10 11.07
C VAL A 162 4.44 -18.91 11.43
N ALA A 163 5.51 -18.22 11.80
CA ALA A 163 6.75 -18.84 12.25
C ALA A 163 6.62 -19.60 13.59
N SER A 164 5.81 -19.11 14.55
CA SER A 164 5.58 -19.84 15.80
C SER A 164 4.68 -21.05 15.62
N VAL A 165 3.71 -20.98 14.68
CA VAL A 165 2.88 -22.13 14.31
C VAL A 165 3.71 -23.20 13.60
N ALA A 166 4.64 -22.80 12.74
CA ALA A 166 5.57 -23.74 12.12
C ALA A 166 6.37 -24.55 13.16
N VAL A 167 6.80 -23.92 14.27
CA VAL A 167 7.47 -24.60 15.39
C VAL A 167 6.51 -25.55 16.12
N GLU A 168 5.29 -25.10 16.41
CA GLU A 168 4.27 -25.95 17.08
C GLU A 168 3.96 -27.20 16.26
N LEU A 169 3.78 -27.06 14.96
CA LEU A 169 3.55 -28.20 14.07
C LEU A 169 4.77 -29.11 13.97
N ALA A 170 5.98 -28.55 13.88
CA ALA A 170 7.20 -29.33 13.93
C ALA A 170 7.31 -30.16 15.23
N GLN A 171 6.94 -29.58 16.38
CA GLN A 171 6.89 -30.27 17.65
C GLN A 171 5.83 -31.37 17.70
N LYS A 172 4.67 -31.15 17.09
CA LYS A 172 3.62 -32.19 16.96
C LYS A 172 4.09 -33.38 16.13
N ILE A 173 4.87 -33.15 15.08
CA ILE A 173 5.38 -34.20 14.17
C ILE A 173 6.57 -34.94 14.80
N PHE A 174 7.53 -34.22 15.39
CA PHE A 174 8.82 -34.78 15.82
C PHE A 174 8.95 -34.95 17.34
N GLY A 175 8.02 -34.40 18.13
CA GLY A 175 8.12 -34.32 19.59
C GLY A 175 9.15 -33.26 20.02
N ASP A 176 10.42 -33.63 20.02
CA ASP A 176 11.53 -32.72 20.33
C ASP A 176 12.24 -32.26 19.03
N LEU A 177 12.60 -30.97 18.97
CA LEU A 177 13.34 -30.40 17.87
C LEU A 177 14.86 -30.46 18.04
N LYS A 178 15.33 -30.98 19.20
CA LYS A 178 16.76 -31.09 19.49
C LYS A 178 17.49 -31.93 18.45
N GLY A 179 18.49 -31.33 17.82
CA GLY A 179 19.31 -31.98 16.81
C GLY A 179 18.63 -32.14 15.45
N LYS A 180 17.39 -31.66 15.25
CA LYS A 180 16.73 -31.70 13.95
C LYS A 180 17.45 -30.77 12.97
N VAL A 181 17.56 -31.19 11.72
CA VAL A 181 18.21 -30.47 10.64
C VAL A 181 17.17 -29.67 9.86
N VAL A 182 17.40 -28.38 9.72
CA VAL A 182 16.52 -27.44 9.00
C VAL A 182 17.18 -27.02 7.69
N CYS A 183 16.41 -27.03 6.59
CA CYS A 183 16.82 -26.49 5.30
C CYS A 183 15.91 -25.32 4.92
N LEU A 184 16.50 -24.14 4.76
CA LEU A 184 15.81 -22.94 4.27
C LEU A 184 16.02 -22.81 2.78
N VAL A 185 14.95 -22.71 2.00
CA VAL A 185 14.98 -22.49 0.55
C VAL A 185 14.38 -21.12 0.26
N GLY A 186 15.24 -20.20 -0.14
CA GLY A 186 14.94 -18.77 -0.22
C GLY A 186 15.48 -18.00 0.98
N ALA A 187 15.71 -16.71 0.79
CA ALA A 187 16.25 -15.80 1.80
C ALA A 187 15.25 -14.69 2.19
N GLY A 188 13.97 -15.02 2.19
CA GLY A 188 12.89 -14.10 2.56
C GLY A 188 12.81 -13.86 4.07
N LYS A 189 12.19 -12.73 4.47
CA LYS A 189 11.98 -12.34 5.89
C LYS A 189 11.22 -13.41 6.70
N MET A 190 10.28 -14.11 6.05
CA MET A 190 9.50 -15.18 6.71
C MET A 190 10.35 -16.40 7.02
N CYS A 191 11.20 -16.84 6.07
CA CYS A 191 12.18 -17.91 6.32
C CYS A 191 13.11 -17.54 7.48
N GLU A 192 13.62 -16.32 7.51
CA GLU A 192 14.49 -15.84 8.60
C GLU A 192 13.79 -15.92 9.95
N LEU A 193 12.52 -15.50 10.02
CA LEU A 193 11.76 -15.53 11.26
C LEU A 193 11.46 -16.95 11.72
N ALA A 194 11.03 -17.83 10.82
CA ALA A 194 10.75 -19.23 11.13
C ALA A 194 12.02 -19.98 11.58
N ALA A 195 13.16 -19.75 10.93
CA ALA A 195 14.44 -20.29 11.34
C ALA A 195 14.86 -19.86 12.73
N ARG A 196 14.69 -18.58 13.05
CA ARG A 196 14.97 -18.03 14.39
C ARG A 196 14.14 -18.71 15.48
N HIS A 197 12.86 -18.92 15.22
CA HIS A 197 11.96 -19.61 16.14
C HIS A 197 12.32 -21.09 16.30
N LEU A 198 12.63 -21.82 15.22
CA LEU A 198 13.05 -23.23 15.29
C LEU A 198 14.34 -23.41 16.10
N LEU A 199 15.34 -22.53 15.89
CA LEU A 199 16.58 -22.54 16.67
C LEU A 199 16.35 -22.27 18.14
N ALA A 200 15.50 -21.29 18.47
CA ALA A 200 15.15 -20.98 19.85
C ALA A 200 14.48 -22.16 20.57
N HIS A 201 13.87 -23.10 19.81
CA HIS A 201 13.24 -24.32 20.32
C HIS A 201 14.12 -25.57 20.14
N GLY A 202 15.41 -25.40 19.86
CA GLY A 202 16.40 -26.48 19.93
C GLY A 202 16.79 -27.13 18.61
N ALA A 203 16.31 -26.64 17.47
CA ALA A 203 16.76 -27.15 16.18
C ALA A 203 18.30 -27.05 16.09
N GLY A 204 18.95 -28.10 15.55
CA GLY A 204 20.40 -28.26 15.62
C GLY A 204 21.15 -27.51 14.52
N LYS A 205 20.95 -27.90 13.28
CA LYS A 205 21.72 -27.42 12.12
C LYS A 205 20.83 -26.76 11.09
N ILE A 206 21.28 -25.63 10.54
CA ILE A 206 20.58 -24.93 9.47
C ILE A 206 21.42 -24.90 8.21
N TYR A 207 20.81 -25.34 7.09
CA TYR A 207 21.27 -25.09 5.75
C TYR A 207 20.44 -23.99 5.09
N VAL A 208 21.08 -23.13 4.31
CA VAL A 208 20.38 -22.05 3.59
C VAL A 208 20.72 -22.12 2.12
N ALA A 209 19.72 -22.42 1.29
CA ALA A 209 19.82 -22.39 -0.16
C ALA A 209 19.09 -21.15 -0.72
N ASN A 210 19.70 -20.50 -1.68
CA ASN A 210 19.06 -19.42 -2.43
C ASN A 210 19.66 -19.37 -3.84
N ARG A 211 18.86 -18.99 -4.84
CA ARG A 211 19.33 -18.84 -6.22
C ARG A 211 20.51 -17.87 -6.32
N THR A 212 20.51 -16.79 -5.55
CA THR A 212 21.64 -15.88 -5.38
C THR A 212 22.45 -16.36 -4.17
N PHE A 213 23.62 -16.96 -4.40
CA PHE A 213 24.41 -17.58 -3.33
C PHE A 213 24.84 -16.61 -2.24
N GLU A 214 25.13 -15.35 -2.59
CA GLU A 214 25.50 -14.29 -1.65
C GLU A 214 24.39 -14.02 -0.63
N ARG A 215 23.11 -14.11 -1.03
CA ARG A 215 21.97 -14.01 -0.12
C ARG A 215 21.90 -15.21 0.82
N ALA A 216 22.21 -16.40 0.35
CA ALA A 216 22.30 -17.59 1.20
C ALA A 216 23.42 -17.44 2.24
N VAL A 217 24.59 -16.95 1.85
CA VAL A 217 25.72 -16.68 2.75
C VAL A 217 25.34 -15.64 3.81
N ALA A 218 24.72 -14.54 3.40
CA ALA A 218 24.31 -13.48 4.31
C ALA A 218 23.30 -13.97 5.36
N LEU A 219 22.33 -14.79 4.95
CA LEU A 219 21.33 -15.35 5.86
C LEU A 219 21.92 -16.44 6.75
N ALA A 220 22.72 -17.35 6.21
CA ALA A 220 23.37 -18.42 6.97
C ALA A 220 24.24 -17.87 8.12
N ARG A 221 25.00 -16.79 7.88
CA ARG A 221 25.83 -16.12 8.91
C ARG A 221 25.01 -15.67 10.13
N LYS A 222 23.75 -15.26 9.96
CA LYS A 222 22.89 -14.81 11.08
C LYS A 222 22.57 -15.94 12.06
N PHE A 223 22.70 -17.20 11.65
CA PHE A 223 22.29 -18.39 12.39
C PHE A 223 23.43 -19.37 12.65
N ASN A 224 24.67 -19.00 12.37
CA ASN A 224 25.81 -19.92 12.34
C ASN A 224 25.51 -21.18 11.48
N GLY A 225 24.70 -21.01 10.43
CA GLY A 225 24.30 -22.05 9.51
C GLY A 225 25.26 -22.18 8.32
N GLU A 226 25.04 -23.19 7.50
CA GLU A 226 25.82 -23.45 6.31
C GLU A 226 25.11 -22.96 5.04
N PRO A 227 25.72 -22.07 4.24
CA PRO A 227 25.16 -21.68 2.95
C PRO A 227 25.31 -22.85 1.97
N LEU A 228 24.29 -23.06 1.15
CA LEU A 228 24.20 -24.16 0.22
C LEU A 228 24.07 -23.61 -1.20
N PRO A 229 24.96 -23.99 -2.15
CA PRO A 229 24.73 -23.77 -3.56
C PRO A 229 23.44 -24.45 -4.02
N PHE A 230 22.64 -23.75 -4.86
CA PHE A 230 21.32 -24.23 -5.24
C PHE A 230 21.36 -25.57 -5.99
N GLU A 231 22.45 -25.85 -6.70
CA GLU A 231 22.70 -27.10 -7.42
C GLU A 231 22.80 -28.32 -6.49
N LYS A 232 23.18 -28.09 -5.21
CA LYS A 232 23.29 -29.13 -4.17
C LYS A 232 22.06 -29.25 -3.29
N LEU A 233 20.96 -28.57 -3.68
CA LEU A 233 19.74 -28.48 -2.86
C LEU A 233 19.20 -29.88 -2.52
N TYR A 234 18.96 -30.70 -3.51
CA TYR A 234 18.32 -32.02 -3.33
C TYR A 234 19.15 -32.98 -2.48
N ASP A 235 20.46 -33.04 -2.69
CA ASP A 235 21.38 -33.86 -1.89
C ASP A 235 21.45 -33.46 -0.41
N THR A 236 21.11 -32.20 -0.14
CA THR A 236 21.09 -31.68 1.24
C THR A 236 19.72 -31.83 1.87
N VAL A 237 18.64 -31.60 1.11
CA VAL A 237 17.25 -31.76 1.59
C VAL A 237 16.99 -33.18 2.04
N GLU A 238 17.56 -34.20 1.40
CA GLU A 238 17.44 -35.60 1.87
C GLU A 238 17.99 -35.83 3.30
N LYS A 239 18.82 -34.92 3.82
CA LYS A 239 19.34 -34.94 5.20
C LYS A 239 18.55 -34.08 6.18
N ALA A 240 17.72 -33.18 5.67
CA ALA A 240 16.94 -32.26 6.46
C ALA A 240 15.65 -32.89 7.00
N ASP A 241 15.27 -32.58 8.21
CA ASP A 241 14.03 -33.01 8.82
C ASP A 241 12.91 -32.00 8.59
N ILE A 242 13.26 -30.70 8.55
CA ILE A 242 12.32 -29.59 8.36
C ILE A 242 12.80 -28.75 7.17
N ILE A 243 11.93 -28.55 6.21
CA ILE A 243 12.19 -27.74 5.03
C ILE A 243 11.24 -26.55 5.03
N ILE A 244 11.77 -25.34 4.94
CA ILE A 244 10.97 -24.12 4.83
C ILE A 244 11.29 -23.48 3.48
N SER A 245 10.29 -23.36 2.63
CA SER A 245 10.44 -22.75 1.31
C SER A 245 9.69 -21.42 1.23
N SER A 246 10.37 -20.41 0.67
CA SER A 246 9.87 -19.05 0.47
C SER A 246 10.64 -18.40 -0.67
N THR A 247 10.42 -18.87 -1.89
CA THR A 247 11.08 -18.31 -3.07
C THR A 247 10.10 -17.56 -3.96
N GLY A 248 10.57 -16.90 -4.98
CA GLY A 248 9.76 -16.33 -6.05
C GLY A 248 9.82 -17.19 -7.32
N ALA A 249 10.00 -18.50 -7.20
CA ALA A 249 10.04 -19.39 -8.34
C ALA A 249 8.65 -19.46 -9.00
N PRO A 250 8.57 -19.44 -10.34
CA PRO A 250 7.27 -19.51 -11.03
C PRO A 250 6.70 -20.95 -11.08
N HIS A 251 7.46 -21.93 -10.62
CA HIS A 251 7.09 -23.36 -10.64
C HIS A 251 7.57 -24.04 -9.38
N ALA A 252 6.88 -25.11 -8.99
CA ALA A 252 7.25 -25.92 -7.83
C ALA A 252 8.70 -26.45 -7.96
N ILE A 253 9.49 -26.21 -6.91
CA ILE A 253 10.87 -26.67 -6.75
C ILE A 253 10.84 -28.13 -6.31
N PHE A 254 9.96 -28.49 -5.39
CA PHE A 254 9.81 -29.86 -4.88
C PHE A 254 8.56 -30.52 -5.46
N ARG A 255 8.78 -31.65 -6.14
CA ARG A 255 7.72 -32.44 -6.78
C ARG A 255 7.65 -33.81 -6.13
N LYS A 256 6.54 -34.55 -6.37
CA LYS A 256 6.30 -35.87 -5.80
C LYS A 256 7.47 -36.84 -5.98
N GLU A 257 8.08 -36.86 -7.17
CA GLU A 257 9.23 -37.73 -7.49
C GLU A 257 10.42 -37.47 -6.57
N HIS A 258 10.65 -36.19 -6.22
CA HIS A 258 11.71 -35.83 -5.26
C HIS A 258 11.40 -36.38 -3.87
N GLY A 259 10.13 -36.29 -3.42
CA GLY A 259 9.68 -36.84 -2.14
C GLY A 259 9.88 -38.35 -2.02
N GLU A 260 9.53 -39.11 -3.07
CA GLU A 260 9.74 -40.56 -3.15
C GLU A 260 11.21 -40.90 -3.00
N HIS A 261 12.10 -40.16 -3.69
CA HIS A 261 13.54 -40.32 -3.58
C HIS A 261 14.04 -40.02 -2.15
N PHE A 262 13.63 -38.90 -1.58
CA PHE A 262 14.05 -38.51 -0.22
C PHE A 262 13.63 -39.56 0.83
N LEU A 263 12.39 -40.06 0.79
CA LEU A 263 11.94 -41.09 1.71
C LEU A 263 12.77 -42.39 1.58
N LYS A 264 13.06 -42.80 0.36
CA LYS A 264 13.90 -43.98 0.12
C LYS A 264 15.30 -43.83 0.74
N VAL A 265 15.98 -42.70 0.51
CA VAL A 265 17.31 -42.43 1.06
C VAL A 265 17.24 -42.34 2.60
N ARG A 266 16.21 -41.74 3.12
CA ARG A 266 15.99 -41.53 4.57
C ARG A 266 15.45 -42.77 5.31
N LYS A 267 15.19 -43.88 4.60
CA LYS A 267 14.55 -45.07 5.20
C LYS A 267 13.22 -44.73 5.87
N ASN A 268 12.39 -43.98 5.19
CA ASN A 268 11.06 -43.50 5.62
C ASN A 268 11.07 -42.67 6.92
N ARG A 269 12.19 -42.03 7.29
CA ARG A 269 12.15 -41.03 8.36
C ARG A 269 11.32 -39.84 7.96
N PRO A 270 10.43 -39.34 8.83
CA PRO A 270 9.50 -38.27 8.47
C PRO A 270 10.22 -36.98 8.07
N MET A 271 9.58 -36.23 7.16
CA MET A 271 9.99 -34.92 6.70
C MET A 271 8.83 -33.95 6.83
N PHE A 272 9.14 -32.72 7.24
CA PHE A 272 8.16 -31.66 7.36
C PHE A 272 8.51 -30.52 6.39
N PHE A 273 7.61 -30.26 5.45
CA PHE A 273 7.71 -29.20 4.48
C PHE A 273 6.76 -28.08 4.85
N ILE A 274 7.26 -26.86 4.89
CA ILE A 274 6.52 -25.62 5.15
C ILE A 274 6.66 -24.74 3.93
N ASP A 275 5.57 -24.54 3.19
CA ASP A 275 5.54 -23.70 2.01
C ASP A 275 4.90 -22.35 2.34
N ILE A 276 5.72 -21.31 2.36
CA ILE A 276 5.26 -19.93 2.57
C ILE A 276 5.49 -19.05 1.32
N ALA A 277 5.72 -19.73 0.18
CA ALA A 277 5.86 -19.08 -1.13
C ALA A 277 4.50 -18.89 -1.82
N VAL A 278 4.38 -17.85 -2.61
CA VAL A 278 3.32 -17.66 -3.59
C VAL A 278 3.95 -17.05 -4.84
N PRO A 279 3.96 -17.78 -5.97
CA PRO A 279 3.45 -19.16 -6.18
C PRO A 279 4.14 -20.20 -5.29
N ARG A 280 3.47 -21.34 -5.08
CA ARG A 280 3.98 -22.42 -4.24
C ARG A 280 5.27 -23.02 -4.79
N ASP A 281 6.21 -23.25 -3.89
CA ASP A 281 7.48 -23.94 -4.17
C ASP A 281 7.34 -25.47 -4.09
N ILE A 282 6.30 -25.98 -3.44
CA ILE A 282 6.10 -27.38 -3.11
C ILE A 282 4.81 -27.88 -3.77
N ASP A 283 4.91 -28.95 -4.57
CA ASP A 283 3.75 -29.63 -5.15
C ASP A 283 2.90 -30.25 -4.02
N PRO A 284 1.60 -29.92 -3.89
CA PRO A 284 0.72 -30.51 -2.90
C PRO A 284 0.69 -32.04 -2.91
N LYS A 285 0.98 -32.68 -4.06
CA LYS A 285 1.05 -34.12 -4.20
C LYS A 285 2.16 -34.78 -3.36
N LEU A 286 3.12 -34.01 -2.82
CA LEU A 286 4.06 -34.54 -1.83
C LEU A 286 3.33 -35.02 -0.56
N ASN A 287 2.21 -34.41 -0.20
CA ASN A 287 1.44 -34.81 0.97
C ASN A 287 0.75 -36.17 0.83
N ASP A 288 0.67 -36.72 -0.40
CA ASP A 288 0.18 -38.09 -0.64
C ASP A 288 1.17 -39.18 -0.18
N LEU A 289 2.41 -38.80 0.15
CA LEU A 289 3.49 -39.72 0.52
C LEU A 289 3.52 -39.94 2.03
N ASP A 290 3.34 -41.18 2.47
CA ASP A 290 3.44 -41.53 3.87
C ASP A 290 4.82 -41.17 4.44
N GLY A 291 4.84 -40.29 5.47
CA GLY A 291 6.05 -39.78 6.10
C GLY A 291 6.48 -38.41 5.59
N ILE A 292 5.79 -37.79 4.64
CA ILE A 292 5.94 -36.39 4.28
C ILE A 292 4.74 -35.59 4.75
N PHE A 293 4.98 -34.51 5.47
CA PHE A 293 3.96 -33.59 5.95
C PHE A 293 4.19 -32.25 5.24
N VAL A 294 3.23 -31.81 4.42
CA VAL A 294 3.28 -30.52 3.73
C VAL A 294 2.22 -29.63 4.32
N TYR A 295 2.64 -28.43 4.75
CA TYR A 295 1.74 -27.37 5.20
C TYR A 295 2.04 -26.12 4.39
N ASP A 296 1.05 -25.63 3.70
CA ASP A 296 1.13 -24.35 3.01
C ASP A 296 0.74 -23.18 3.92
N ILE A 297 0.75 -21.98 3.39
CA ILE A 297 0.47 -20.79 4.15
C ILE A 297 -0.98 -20.74 4.66
N ASP A 298 -1.92 -21.34 3.95
CA ASP A 298 -3.34 -21.39 4.33
C ASP A 298 -3.59 -22.42 5.46
N ASP A 299 -2.90 -23.55 5.44
CA ASP A 299 -2.90 -24.54 6.52
C ASP A 299 -2.37 -23.93 7.83
N LEU A 300 -1.26 -23.21 7.75
CA LEU A 300 -0.67 -22.52 8.90
C LEU A 300 -1.65 -21.48 9.48
N GLN A 301 -2.43 -20.83 8.64
CA GLN A 301 -3.45 -19.88 9.06
C GLN A 301 -4.59 -20.55 9.82
N GLN A 302 -5.07 -21.72 9.39
CA GLN A 302 -6.12 -22.43 10.10
C GLN A 302 -5.70 -22.75 11.54
N VAL A 303 -4.45 -23.14 11.74
CA VAL A 303 -3.90 -23.39 13.07
C VAL A 303 -3.83 -22.11 13.91
N VAL A 304 -3.39 -20.97 13.33
CA VAL A 304 -3.38 -19.67 14.00
C VAL A 304 -4.80 -19.26 14.43
N SER A 305 -5.79 -19.50 13.59
CA SER A 305 -7.19 -19.10 13.82
C SER A 305 -7.81 -19.77 15.03
N SER A 306 -7.38 -21.00 15.36
CA SER A 306 -7.89 -21.75 16.52
C SER A 306 -7.48 -21.15 17.89
N HIS A 307 -6.49 -20.26 17.93
CA HIS A 307 -5.96 -19.65 19.16
C HIS A 307 -6.56 -18.27 19.49
N LEU A 308 -7.69 -17.84 18.89
CA LEU A 308 -8.16 -16.46 18.81
C LEU A 308 -8.96 -15.91 20.01
N GLY A 309 -9.15 -16.64 21.13
CA GLY A 309 -10.08 -16.26 22.21
C GLY A 309 -9.86 -14.84 22.81
N ASP A 310 -8.64 -14.44 23.12
CA ASP A 310 -8.34 -13.18 23.84
C ASP A 310 -8.10 -11.94 22.94
N ARG A 311 -7.96 -12.14 21.62
CA ARG A 311 -7.59 -11.07 20.68
C ARG A 311 -8.77 -10.25 20.20
N LYS A 312 -9.99 -10.74 20.31
CA LYS A 312 -11.17 -10.09 19.75
C LYS A 312 -11.38 -8.68 20.33
N ARG A 313 -11.19 -8.49 21.64
CA ARG A 313 -11.36 -7.17 22.29
C ARG A 313 -10.35 -6.14 21.78
N GLU A 314 -9.10 -6.53 21.62
CA GLU A 314 -8.06 -5.61 21.12
C GLU A 314 -8.23 -5.33 19.63
N ALA A 315 -8.70 -6.30 18.84
CA ALA A 315 -9.08 -6.09 17.45
C ALA A 315 -10.28 -5.13 17.33
N ASP A 316 -11.33 -5.29 18.15
CA ASP A 316 -12.49 -4.40 18.16
C ASP A 316 -12.09 -2.96 18.53
N ARG A 317 -11.19 -2.80 19.51
CA ARG A 317 -10.63 -1.49 19.88
C ARG A 317 -9.83 -0.86 18.75
N ALA A 318 -9.02 -1.65 18.06
CA ALA A 318 -8.25 -1.20 16.90
C ALA A 318 -9.16 -0.82 15.73
N GLU A 319 -10.25 -1.57 15.48
CA GLU A 319 -11.26 -1.24 14.47
C GLU A 319 -11.95 0.10 14.77
N ALA A 320 -12.28 0.37 16.03
CA ALA A 320 -12.85 1.66 16.45
C ALA A 320 -11.89 2.84 16.17
N LEU A 321 -10.57 2.65 16.46
CA LEU A 321 -9.55 3.65 16.14
C LEU A 321 -9.44 3.90 14.62
N VAL A 322 -9.49 2.83 13.82
CA VAL A 322 -9.49 2.95 12.36
C VAL A 322 -10.72 3.69 11.88
N ALA A 323 -11.90 3.38 12.39
CA ALA A 323 -13.15 4.04 12.02
C ALA A 323 -13.07 5.55 12.29
N ASP A 324 -12.63 5.96 13.49
CA ASP A 324 -12.41 7.37 13.84
C ASP A 324 -11.43 8.08 12.89
N GLU A 325 -10.35 7.40 12.52
CA GLU A 325 -9.34 7.99 11.63
C GLU A 325 -9.83 8.10 10.18
N VAL A 326 -10.71 7.21 9.74
CA VAL A 326 -11.40 7.31 8.43
C VAL A 326 -12.29 8.57 8.40
N GLU A 327 -13.11 8.80 9.44
CA GLU A 327 -13.95 10.00 9.54
C GLU A 327 -13.11 11.29 9.53
N ARG A 328 -12.02 11.30 10.30
CA ARG A 328 -11.10 12.45 10.33
C ARG A 328 -10.43 12.70 8.99
N PHE A 329 -10.05 11.64 8.29
CA PHE A 329 -9.42 11.73 6.96
C PHE A 329 -10.43 12.27 5.94
N GLU A 330 -11.66 11.77 5.95
CA GLU A 330 -12.74 12.24 5.10
C GLU A 330 -13.00 13.73 5.30
N SER A 331 -13.17 14.16 6.56
CA SER A 331 -13.39 15.57 6.90
C SER A 331 -12.25 16.48 6.42
N ARG A 332 -11.00 16.01 6.50
CA ARG A 332 -9.85 16.78 5.99
C ARG A 332 -9.86 16.92 4.47
N LEU A 333 -10.16 15.84 3.74
CA LEU A 333 -10.25 15.89 2.27
C LEU A 333 -11.38 16.81 1.82
N GLN A 334 -12.53 16.74 2.47
CA GLN A 334 -13.65 17.63 2.18
C GLN A 334 -13.27 19.10 2.42
N THR A 335 -12.59 19.40 3.53
CA THR A 335 -12.10 20.74 3.82
C THR A 335 -11.06 21.21 2.80
N ALA A 336 -10.17 20.31 2.34
CA ALA A 336 -9.18 20.64 1.33
C ALA A 336 -9.81 21.05 -0.01
N ASN A 337 -10.95 20.49 -0.38
CA ASN A 337 -11.65 20.82 -1.63
C ASN A 337 -12.20 22.26 -1.67
N VAL A 338 -12.44 22.90 -0.53
CA VAL A 338 -12.94 24.28 -0.48
C VAL A 338 -11.82 25.32 -0.44
N VAL A 339 -10.58 24.90 -0.08
CA VAL A 339 -9.42 25.82 0.03
C VAL A 339 -9.15 26.58 -1.26
N PRO A 340 -9.13 25.98 -2.46
CA PRO A 340 -8.91 26.71 -3.70
C PRO A 340 -9.95 27.84 -3.91
N THR A 341 -11.23 27.57 -3.58
CA THR A 341 -12.31 28.55 -3.71
C THR A 341 -12.13 29.70 -2.70
N ILE A 342 -11.70 29.38 -1.47
CA ILE A 342 -11.39 30.42 -0.46
C ILE A 342 -10.25 31.30 -0.92
N VAL A 343 -9.16 30.70 -1.44
CA VAL A 343 -8.01 31.46 -1.96
C VAL A 343 -8.42 32.34 -3.14
N SER A 344 -9.17 31.80 -4.11
CA SER A 344 -9.68 32.58 -5.25
C SER A 344 -10.57 33.74 -4.82
N LEU A 345 -11.42 33.54 -3.79
CA LEU A 345 -12.23 34.61 -3.24
C LEU A 345 -11.39 35.70 -2.58
N GLN A 346 -10.37 35.32 -1.82
CA GLN A 346 -9.47 36.30 -1.17
C GLN A 346 -8.71 37.13 -2.23
N GLU A 347 -8.14 36.48 -3.24
CA GLU A 347 -7.42 37.15 -4.31
C GLU A 347 -8.31 38.08 -5.14
N HIS A 348 -9.53 37.62 -5.45
CA HIS A 348 -10.51 38.44 -6.17
C HIS A 348 -10.84 39.72 -5.41
N LEU A 349 -11.19 39.61 -4.12
CA LEU A 349 -11.55 40.76 -3.29
C LEU A 349 -10.36 41.68 -3.04
N GLU A 350 -9.15 41.16 -2.91
CA GLU A 350 -7.92 41.96 -2.81
C GLU A 350 -7.65 42.73 -4.11
N THR A 351 -7.87 42.11 -5.27
CA THR A 351 -7.77 42.77 -6.57
C THR A 351 -8.77 43.91 -6.70
N VAL A 352 -10.04 43.68 -6.29
CA VAL A 352 -11.07 44.73 -6.26
C VAL A 352 -10.65 45.87 -5.34
N ARG A 353 -10.19 45.56 -4.12
CA ARG A 353 -9.71 46.56 -3.16
C ARG A 353 -8.59 47.46 -3.76
N GLN A 354 -7.61 46.82 -4.34
CA GLN A 354 -6.48 47.57 -4.89
C GLN A 354 -6.89 48.45 -6.07
N ALA A 355 -7.73 47.89 -6.98
CA ALA A 355 -8.26 48.66 -8.09
C ALA A 355 -9.06 49.90 -7.65
N GLU A 356 -9.86 49.81 -6.57
CA GLU A 356 -10.60 50.96 -6.05
C GLU A 356 -9.69 51.99 -5.37
N ILE A 357 -8.67 51.57 -4.64
CA ILE A 357 -7.66 52.47 -4.08
C ILE A 357 -6.95 53.23 -5.21
N ASP A 358 -6.47 52.55 -6.25
CA ASP A 358 -5.77 53.15 -7.37
C ASP A 358 -6.66 54.10 -8.17
N ARG A 359 -7.97 53.73 -8.36
CA ARG A 359 -8.96 54.58 -9.01
C ARG A 359 -9.20 55.92 -8.25
N LEU A 360 -9.16 55.86 -6.93
CA LEU A 360 -9.43 57.01 -6.09
C LEU A 360 -8.16 57.81 -5.71
N ARG A 361 -6.95 57.32 -6.02
CA ARG A 361 -5.68 57.91 -5.61
C ARG A 361 -5.54 59.39 -6.02
N GLY A 362 -6.01 59.73 -7.20
CA GLY A 362 -5.98 61.13 -7.67
C GLY A 362 -6.99 62.07 -6.91
N ARG A 363 -8.04 61.48 -6.29
CA ARG A 363 -8.99 62.24 -5.48
C ARG A 363 -8.60 62.33 -4.01
N LEU A 364 -7.85 61.37 -3.51
CA LEU A 364 -7.33 61.36 -2.13
C LEU A 364 -6.16 62.31 -1.92
N GLY A 365 -5.49 62.77 -2.99
CA GLY A 365 -4.31 63.61 -2.91
C GLY A 365 -3.10 62.86 -2.33
N GLU A 366 -2.08 63.63 -1.91
CA GLU A 366 -0.92 63.12 -1.20
C GLU A 366 -1.30 62.75 0.23
N LEU A 367 -1.32 61.47 0.57
CA LEU A 367 -1.60 60.98 1.91
C LEU A 367 -0.34 60.91 2.75
N SER A 368 -0.41 61.27 4.01
CA SER A 368 0.68 60.97 4.95
C SER A 368 0.79 59.44 5.17
N PRO A 369 1.97 58.95 5.59
CA PRO A 369 2.13 57.52 5.90
C PRO A 369 1.10 56.94 6.90
N GLU A 370 0.68 57.77 7.86
CA GLU A 370 -0.35 57.38 8.83
C GLU A 370 -1.74 57.26 8.19
N GLN A 371 -2.07 58.17 7.25
CA GLN A 371 -3.33 58.12 6.50
C GLN A 371 -3.35 56.94 5.51
N GLU A 372 -2.23 56.65 4.85
CA GLU A 372 -2.13 55.43 4.00
C GLU A 372 -2.36 54.17 4.81
N MET A 373 -1.73 54.02 5.98
CA MET A 373 -1.98 52.88 6.90
C MET A 373 -3.40 52.81 7.34
N ALA A 374 -4.07 53.93 7.65
CA ALA A 374 -5.46 53.99 8.06
C ALA A 374 -6.41 53.51 6.93
N VAL A 375 -6.17 53.99 5.69
CA VAL A 375 -6.94 53.57 4.50
C VAL A 375 -6.76 52.05 4.23
N GLU A 376 -5.53 51.59 4.34
CA GLU A 376 -5.21 50.17 4.16
C GLU A 376 -5.93 49.32 5.24
N ALA A 377 -5.85 49.69 6.51
CA ALA A 377 -6.46 49.00 7.62
C ALA A 377 -8.01 48.99 7.50
N LEU A 378 -8.62 50.11 7.13
CA LEU A 378 -10.05 50.26 6.93
C LEU A 378 -10.53 49.32 5.80
N THR A 379 -9.90 49.39 4.63
CA THR A 379 -10.30 48.63 3.46
C THR A 379 -10.07 47.10 3.64
N LYS A 380 -8.95 46.68 4.24
CA LYS A 380 -8.73 45.29 4.65
C LYS A 380 -9.74 44.82 5.69
N GLY A 381 -10.09 45.66 6.66
CA GLY A 381 -11.11 45.37 7.67
C GLY A 381 -12.50 45.11 7.08
N ILE A 382 -12.89 45.90 6.06
CA ILE A 382 -14.14 45.69 5.32
C ILE A 382 -14.12 44.35 4.59
N ILE A 383 -13.08 44.05 3.84
CA ILE A 383 -12.93 42.78 3.10
C ILE A 383 -12.98 41.58 4.05
N ASN A 384 -12.24 41.62 5.15
CA ASN A 384 -12.22 40.53 6.12
C ASN A 384 -13.64 40.27 6.71
N LYS A 385 -14.43 41.33 6.97
CA LYS A 385 -15.83 41.18 7.42
C LYS A 385 -16.72 40.59 6.34
N ILE A 386 -16.59 41.00 5.09
CA ILE A 386 -17.32 40.42 3.93
C ILE A 386 -16.98 38.95 3.74
N MET A 387 -15.69 38.59 3.85
CA MET A 387 -15.21 37.21 3.64
C MET A 387 -15.63 36.25 4.77
N HIS A 388 -15.86 36.74 5.97
CA HIS A 388 -16.10 35.90 7.15
C HIS A 388 -17.23 34.89 6.94
N THR A 389 -18.39 35.36 6.52
CA THR A 389 -19.58 34.52 6.31
C THR A 389 -19.39 33.52 5.16
N PRO A 390 -18.98 33.92 3.93
CA PRO A 390 -18.69 32.98 2.85
C PRO A 390 -17.67 31.89 3.23
N ILE A 391 -16.57 32.25 3.90
CA ILE A 391 -15.55 31.29 4.34
C ILE A 391 -16.11 30.30 5.36
N THR A 392 -16.89 30.79 6.32
CA THR A 392 -17.52 29.93 7.34
C THR A 392 -18.53 28.99 6.69
N THR A 393 -19.37 29.51 5.78
CA THR A 393 -20.33 28.69 5.02
C THR A 393 -19.63 27.62 4.18
N LEU A 394 -18.58 27.96 3.44
CA LEU A 394 -17.79 27.00 2.68
C LEU A 394 -17.19 25.89 3.57
N LYS A 395 -16.62 26.28 4.73
CA LYS A 395 -16.04 25.30 5.67
C LYS A 395 -17.10 24.39 6.31
N THR A 396 -18.29 24.91 6.58
CA THR A 396 -19.42 24.12 7.12
C THR A 396 -19.98 23.19 6.04
N ALA A 397 -20.28 23.73 4.87
CA ALA A 397 -20.80 22.96 3.73
C ALA A 397 -19.83 21.88 3.26
N ALA A 398 -18.51 22.09 3.40
CA ALA A 398 -17.52 21.08 3.08
C ALA A 398 -17.74 19.75 3.83
N ARG A 399 -18.40 19.77 4.97
CA ARG A 399 -18.72 18.59 5.80
C ARG A 399 -20.06 17.95 5.45
N GLU A 400 -20.83 18.56 4.57
CA GLU A 400 -22.17 18.14 4.16
C GLU A 400 -22.17 17.59 2.73
N ARG A 401 -23.22 16.85 2.36
CA ARG A 401 -23.35 16.27 0.99
C ARG A 401 -23.47 17.32 -0.11
N GLU A 402 -23.79 18.55 0.23
CA GLU A 402 -24.05 19.65 -0.70
C GLU A 402 -22.81 20.54 -0.97
N ALA A 403 -21.62 20.12 -0.53
CA ALA A 403 -20.39 20.90 -0.68
C ALA A 403 -20.17 21.44 -2.10
N THR A 404 -20.37 20.63 -3.13
CA THR A 404 -20.19 21.03 -4.53
C THR A 404 -21.15 22.14 -4.93
N THR A 405 -22.42 22.05 -4.52
CA THR A 405 -23.47 23.06 -4.82
C THR A 405 -23.13 24.40 -4.19
N VAL A 406 -22.67 24.39 -2.92
CA VAL A 406 -22.28 25.61 -2.21
C VAL A 406 -21.01 26.23 -2.79
N ILE A 407 -20.03 25.42 -3.16
CA ILE A 407 -18.80 25.87 -3.84
C ILE A 407 -19.17 26.55 -5.17
N ASP A 408 -20.02 25.92 -6.00
CA ASP A 408 -20.44 26.49 -7.28
C ASP A 408 -21.27 27.76 -7.10
N LEU A 409 -22.13 27.83 -6.07
CA LEU A 409 -22.89 29.02 -5.75
C LEU A 409 -21.94 30.19 -5.38
N VAL A 410 -20.99 29.97 -4.48
CA VAL A 410 -20.01 31.01 -4.10
C VAL A 410 -19.18 31.45 -5.31
N ARG A 411 -18.74 30.54 -6.13
CA ARG A 411 -18.00 30.87 -7.37
C ARG A 411 -18.81 31.74 -8.32
N ARG A 412 -20.12 31.44 -8.51
CA ARG A 412 -21.01 32.26 -9.34
C ARG A 412 -21.28 33.63 -8.72
N LEU A 413 -21.58 33.70 -7.41
CA LEU A 413 -21.90 34.95 -6.70
C LEU A 413 -20.74 35.96 -6.75
N PHE A 414 -19.51 35.46 -6.67
CA PHE A 414 -18.31 36.31 -6.69
C PHE A 414 -17.56 36.30 -8.04
N ASN A 415 -18.16 35.72 -9.07
CA ASN A 415 -17.58 35.61 -10.43
C ASN A 415 -16.13 35.06 -10.43
N LEU A 416 -15.88 34.01 -9.60
CA LEU A 416 -14.57 33.41 -9.49
C LEU A 416 -14.29 32.48 -10.68
N GLN A 417 -13.14 32.60 -11.32
CA GLN A 417 -12.71 31.71 -12.40
C GLN A 417 -12.46 30.30 -11.87
N ARG A 418 -12.74 29.27 -12.68
CA ARG A 418 -12.32 27.89 -12.36
C ARG A 418 -10.82 27.79 -12.41
N GLU A 419 -10.24 26.97 -11.54
CA GLU A 419 -8.78 26.78 -11.48
C GLU A 419 -8.20 26.24 -12.81
N GLU A 420 -8.99 25.46 -13.55
CA GLU A 420 -8.66 24.97 -14.88
C GLU A 420 -8.57 26.12 -15.91
N ASP A 421 -9.48 27.08 -15.87
CA ASP A 421 -9.46 28.27 -16.73
C ASP A 421 -8.27 29.17 -16.40
N ARG A 422 -7.87 29.21 -15.13
CA ARG A 422 -6.71 29.99 -14.67
C ARG A 422 -5.39 29.38 -15.10
N LYS A 423 -5.24 28.03 -14.98
CA LYS A 423 -4.07 27.30 -15.49
C LYS A 423 -3.96 27.39 -17.01
N ALA A 424 -5.09 27.30 -17.72
CA ALA A 424 -5.12 27.49 -19.18
C ALA A 424 -4.70 28.89 -19.58
N LYS A 425 -5.17 29.95 -18.90
CA LYS A 425 -4.76 31.35 -19.18
C LYS A 425 -3.30 31.60 -18.82
N GLN A 426 -2.77 31.03 -17.72
CA GLN A 426 -1.36 31.13 -17.39
C GLN A 426 -0.46 30.41 -18.40
N ALA A 427 -0.85 29.24 -18.87
CA ALA A 427 -0.11 28.49 -19.89
C ALA A 427 -0.07 29.26 -21.22
N VAL A 428 -1.20 29.88 -21.62
CA VAL A 428 -1.27 30.74 -22.82
C VAL A 428 -0.43 32.01 -22.66
N ALA A 429 -0.46 32.66 -21.49
CA ALA A 429 0.36 33.86 -21.21
C ALA A 429 1.86 33.55 -21.22
N THR A 430 2.26 32.38 -20.71
CA THR A 430 3.67 31.94 -20.74
C THR A 430 4.12 31.59 -22.16
N ALA A 431 3.23 31.03 -22.99
CA ALA A 431 3.52 30.70 -24.38
C ALA A 431 3.62 31.94 -25.27
N VAL A 432 2.83 32.99 -25.02
CA VAL A 432 2.83 34.25 -25.76
C VAL A 432 4.01 35.14 -25.37
N GLY A 433 4.55 35.03 -24.14
CA GLY A 433 5.72 35.79 -23.69
C GLY A 433 7.07 35.24 -24.15
N ALA A 434 7.09 34.07 -24.83
CA ALA A 434 8.30 33.42 -25.33
C ALA A 434 8.60 33.74 -26.82
N ASP A 435 7.72 34.46 -27.53
CA ASP A 435 7.83 34.75 -28.95
C ASP A 435 8.06 36.26 -29.21
N ASP A 436 9.13 36.85 -28.63
CA ASP A 436 9.61 38.17 -28.99
C ASP A 436 10.91 37.99 -29.82
N PRO A 437 10.87 38.11 -31.16
CA PRO A 437 12.08 38.00 -31.97
C PRO A 437 12.91 39.27 -31.77
N LYS A 438 14.10 39.11 -31.22
CA LYS A 438 15.15 40.13 -31.24
C LYS A 438 15.33 40.63 -32.70
N SER A 439 14.94 41.83 -32.95
CA SER A 439 15.28 42.54 -34.18
C SER A 439 16.81 42.72 -34.24
N ASP A 440 17.43 41.92 -35.06
CA ASP A 440 18.81 42.17 -35.54
C ASP A 440 18.83 43.46 -36.34
N ASN A 441 19.42 44.48 -35.77
CA ASN A 441 19.72 45.72 -36.46
C ASN A 441 21.23 45.73 -36.75
N THR A 442 21.63 45.08 -37.84
CA THR A 442 22.92 45.30 -38.48
C THR A 442 22.76 46.42 -39.47
N SER A 443 23.20 47.62 -39.11
CA SER A 443 23.46 48.70 -40.05
C SER A 443 24.93 48.69 -40.40
N GLU A 444 25.21 48.39 -41.64
CA GLU A 444 26.46 48.71 -42.33
C GLU A 444 26.67 50.22 -42.38
N GLY A 445 27.90 50.63 -42.22
CA GLY A 445 28.47 51.95 -42.49
C GLY A 445 29.98 51.88 -42.35
#